data_29a5d46ca1f914bcf2c295514b172e0a
#
_entry.id   29a5d46ca1f914bcf2c295514b172e0a
#
_cell.length_a   1.000
_cell.length_b   1.000
_cell.length_c   1.000
_cell.angle_alpha   90.00
_cell.angle_beta   90.00
_cell.angle_gamma   90.00
#
_symmetry.space_group_name_H-M   'P 1'
#
loop_
_entity.id
_entity.type
_entity.pdbx_description
1 polymer ?
#
loop_
_entity_poly.entity_id
_entity_poly.type
_entity_poly.pdbx_seq_one_letter_code
_entity_poly.pdbx_strand_id
1 'polypeptide(L)'
;DALPISNRIKEVYIGGFLKTISEYIYKLADTYRHVGRMLRDGRSDELRREYAGTDVRSDELKEFYQNFDTIFLHLYPDFVGDFNALLLPEERIELKEGELLNTELRIHALIRLGITDSVKIADFLHCSAQTVYNNRLRTRNKSIIPKEDFINAVKKLGKYKA
;
A
#
# COMPACT_ATOMS: atom_id res chain seq x y z
N ASP A 1 20.38 -6.35 23.91
CA ASP A 1 19.88 -7.31 22.90
C ASP A 1 18.71 -6.72 22.12
N ALA A 2 19.00 -6.02 21.01
CA ALA A 2 17.98 -5.40 20.14
C ALA A 2 17.17 -6.44 19.32
N LEU A 3 17.67 -7.66 19.16
CA LEU A 3 17.07 -8.74 18.37
C LEU A 3 15.71 -9.23 18.85
N PRO A 4 15.44 -9.44 20.16
CA PRO A 4 14.12 -9.89 20.65
C PRO A 4 13.01 -8.90 20.40
N ILE A 5 13.28 -7.58 20.53
CA ILE A 5 12.29 -6.52 20.32
C ILE A 5 11.98 -6.38 18.81
N SER A 6 13.00 -6.46 17.95
CA SER A 6 12.82 -6.43 16.50
C SER A 6 11.99 -7.61 15.98
N ASN A 7 12.21 -8.83 16.49
CA ASN A 7 11.42 -10.00 16.14
C ASN A 7 9.97 -9.90 16.63
N ARG A 8 9.77 -9.39 17.85
CA ARG A 8 8.45 -9.17 18.42
C ARG A 8 7.61 -8.18 17.61
N ILE A 9 8.24 -7.10 17.15
CA ILE A 9 7.63 -6.12 16.25
C ILE A 9 7.22 -6.82 14.94
N LYS A 10 8.12 -7.57 14.32
CA LYS A 10 7.82 -8.34 13.10
C LYS A 10 6.65 -9.30 13.27
N GLU A 11 6.60 -10.03 14.38
CA GLU A 11 5.48 -10.93 14.71
C GLU A 11 4.15 -10.20 14.81
N VAL A 12 4.11 -9.06 15.49
CA VAL A 12 2.90 -8.22 15.59
C VAL A 12 2.42 -7.77 14.22
N TYR A 13 3.34 -7.38 13.32
CA TYR A 13 2.99 -6.92 11.97
C TYR A 13 2.57 -8.05 11.05
N ILE A 14 3.22 -9.20 11.11
CA ILE A 14 2.79 -10.40 10.39
C ILE A 14 1.38 -10.79 10.85
N GLY A 15 1.12 -10.77 12.15
CA GLY A 15 -0.21 -11.00 12.71
C GLY A 15 -1.25 -10.00 12.20
N GLY A 16 -0.91 -8.71 12.13
CA GLY A 16 -1.76 -7.65 11.58
C GLY A 16 -2.09 -7.86 10.10
N PHE A 17 -1.11 -8.20 9.27
CA PHE A 17 -1.33 -8.51 7.87
C PHE A 17 -2.18 -9.77 7.67
N LEU A 18 -1.92 -10.83 8.41
CA LEU A 18 -2.71 -12.06 8.36
C LEU A 18 -4.16 -11.83 8.76
N LYS A 19 -4.40 -11.02 9.80
CA LYS A 19 -5.75 -10.62 10.21
C LYS A 19 -6.46 -9.87 9.09
N THR A 20 -5.80 -8.89 8.46
CA THR A 20 -6.35 -8.12 7.34
C THR A 20 -6.70 -9.04 6.16
N ILE A 21 -5.81 -9.96 5.78
CA ILE A 21 -6.06 -10.94 4.72
C ILE A 21 -7.27 -11.81 5.06
N SER A 22 -7.36 -12.29 6.31
CA SER A 22 -8.47 -13.11 6.80
C SER A 22 -9.81 -12.37 6.70
N GLU A 23 -9.83 -11.09 7.06
CA GLU A 23 -11.03 -10.24 6.95
C GLU A 23 -11.46 -10.06 5.48
N TYR A 24 -10.53 -9.87 4.54
CA TYR A 24 -10.84 -9.81 3.11
C TYR A 24 -11.38 -11.13 2.56
N ILE A 25 -10.80 -12.25 2.95
CA ILE A 25 -11.29 -13.59 2.56
C ILE A 25 -12.72 -13.79 3.07
N TYR A 26 -13.00 -13.40 4.30
CA TYR A 26 -14.33 -13.49 4.89
C TYR A 26 -15.35 -12.65 4.12
N LYS A 27 -15.02 -11.39 3.81
CA LYS A 27 -15.87 -10.48 3.02
C LYS A 27 -16.14 -11.05 1.62
N LEU A 28 -15.11 -11.60 0.97
CA LEU A 28 -15.23 -12.24 -0.35
C LEU A 28 -16.16 -13.46 -0.29
N ALA A 29 -16.02 -14.32 0.70
CA ALA A 29 -16.88 -15.47 0.91
C ALA A 29 -18.33 -15.07 1.19
N ASP A 30 -18.55 -14.00 1.94
CA ASP A 30 -19.89 -13.46 2.21
C ASP A 30 -20.52 -12.90 0.94
N THR A 31 -19.76 -12.19 0.11
CA THR A 31 -20.21 -11.70 -1.20
C THR A 31 -20.62 -12.85 -2.12
N TYR A 32 -19.82 -13.90 -2.20
CA TYR A 32 -20.16 -15.09 -3.02
C TYR A 32 -21.45 -15.77 -2.55
N ARG A 33 -21.65 -15.88 -1.24
CA ARG A 33 -22.88 -16.43 -0.67
C ARG A 33 -24.09 -15.57 -0.99
N HIS A 34 -23.95 -14.25 -0.89
CA HIS A 34 -25.00 -13.30 -1.25
C HIS A 34 -25.39 -13.40 -2.73
N VAL A 35 -24.40 -13.34 -3.63
CA VAL A 35 -24.62 -13.49 -5.08
C VAL A 35 -25.29 -14.83 -5.39
N GLY A 36 -24.80 -15.93 -4.78
CA GLY A 36 -25.37 -17.26 -4.98
C GLY A 36 -26.84 -17.36 -4.54
N ARG A 37 -27.20 -16.76 -3.40
CA ARG A 37 -28.59 -16.70 -2.94
C ARG A 37 -29.48 -15.90 -3.90
N MET A 38 -29.04 -14.74 -4.31
CA MET A 38 -29.78 -13.85 -5.22
C MET A 38 -30.05 -14.54 -6.55
N LEU A 39 -29.06 -15.25 -7.09
CA LEU A 39 -29.23 -16.02 -8.34
C LEU A 39 -30.19 -17.19 -8.17
N ARG A 40 -30.12 -17.93 -7.07
CA ARG A 40 -31.06 -19.04 -6.80
C ARG A 40 -32.50 -18.58 -6.64
N ASP A 41 -32.68 -17.42 -6.04
CA ASP A 41 -34.00 -16.82 -5.83
C ASP A 41 -34.57 -16.12 -7.09
N GLY A 42 -33.85 -16.19 -8.21
CA GLY A 42 -34.28 -15.54 -9.46
C GLY A 42 -34.20 -14.01 -9.43
N ARG A 43 -33.43 -13.44 -8.51
CA ARG A 43 -33.30 -11.98 -8.30
C ARG A 43 -32.10 -11.38 -9.05
N SER A 44 -31.80 -11.90 -10.23
CA SER A 44 -30.66 -11.46 -11.04
C SER A 44 -30.74 -9.98 -11.45
N ASP A 45 -31.94 -9.46 -11.68
CA ASP A 45 -32.12 -8.04 -12.03
C ASP A 45 -31.85 -7.10 -10.85
N GLU A 46 -32.22 -7.52 -9.64
CA GLU A 46 -31.88 -6.79 -8.41
C GLU A 46 -30.37 -6.82 -8.16
N LEU A 47 -29.77 -7.98 -8.33
CA LEU A 47 -28.32 -8.15 -8.21
C LEU A 47 -27.57 -7.24 -9.19
N ARG A 48 -28.04 -7.20 -10.45
CA ARG A 48 -27.46 -6.33 -11.47
C ARG A 48 -27.58 -4.86 -11.09
N ARG A 49 -28.70 -4.43 -10.52
CA ARG A 49 -28.90 -3.06 -10.04
C ARG A 49 -28.03 -2.73 -8.82
N GLU A 50 -27.88 -3.70 -7.91
CA GLU A 50 -27.05 -3.54 -6.70
C GLU A 50 -25.59 -3.30 -7.07
N TYR A 51 -25.08 -4.00 -8.09
CA TYR A 51 -23.68 -3.87 -8.52
C TYR A 51 -23.46 -2.90 -9.69
N ALA A 52 -24.53 -2.43 -10.35
CA ALA A 52 -24.42 -1.46 -11.42
C ALA A 52 -24.22 -0.05 -10.87
N GLY A 53 -23.10 0.56 -11.22
CA GLY A 53 -22.77 1.93 -10.82
C GLY A 53 -22.20 2.07 -9.41
N THR A 54 -22.07 0.98 -8.66
CA THR A 54 -21.32 0.97 -7.41
C THR A 54 -19.89 0.55 -7.73
N ASP A 55 -18.96 1.47 -7.61
CA ASP A 55 -17.55 1.12 -7.59
C ASP A 55 -17.20 0.55 -6.21
N VAL A 56 -17.72 -0.66 -5.93
CA VAL A 56 -17.45 -1.43 -4.70
C VAL A 56 -15.94 -1.58 -4.48
N ARG A 57 -15.20 -1.58 -5.56
CA ARG A 57 -13.75 -1.62 -5.59
C ARG A 57 -13.10 -0.40 -4.95
N SER A 58 -13.72 0.77 -5.07
CA SER A 58 -13.19 2.04 -4.55
C SER A 58 -13.15 2.06 -3.02
N ASP A 59 -14.23 1.64 -2.35
CA ASP A 59 -14.32 1.66 -0.90
C ASP A 59 -13.43 0.57 -0.26
N GLU A 60 -13.39 -0.62 -0.85
CA GLU A 60 -12.54 -1.72 -0.39
C GLU A 60 -11.05 -1.40 -0.58
N LEU A 61 -10.67 -0.77 -1.69
CA LEU A 61 -9.30 -0.30 -1.92
C LEU A 61 -8.91 0.79 -0.93
N LYS A 62 -9.81 1.69 -0.62
CA LYS A 62 -9.59 2.76 0.36
C LYS A 62 -9.29 2.19 1.74
N GLU A 63 -10.08 1.21 2.18
CA GLU A 63 -9.86 0.49 3.44
C GLU A 63 -8.53 -0.27 3.42
N PHE A 64 -8.22 -0.96 2.32
CA PHE A 64 -6.96 -1.67 2.14
C PHE A 64 -5.76 -0.73 2.26
N TYR A 65 -5.77 0.39 1.56
CA TYR A 65 -4.69 1.38 1.64
C TYR A 65 -4.54 1.97 3.04
N GLN A 66 -5.64 2.24 3.71
CA GLN A 66 -5.63 2.78 5.06
C GLN A 66 -5.01 1.78 6.06
N ASN A 67 -5.35 0.50 5.93
CA ASN A 67 -4.75 -0.57 6.74
C ASN A 67 -3.26 -0.74 6.42
N PHE A 68 -2.90 -0.75 5.15
CA PHE A 68 -1.49 -0.82 4.73
C PHE A 68 -0.69 0.36 5.28
N ASP A 69 -1.17 1.56 5.09
CA ASP A 69 -0.49 2.79 5.54
C ASP A 69 -0.27 2.77 7.05
N THR A 70 -1.30 2.40 7.80
CA THR A 70 -1.23 2.33 9.27
C THR A 70 -0.19 1.31 9.73
N ILE A 71 -0.22 0.11 9.18
CA ILE A 71 0.72 -0.96 9.54
C ILE A 71 2.14 -0.57 9.14
N PHE A 72 2.32 -0.06 7.92
CA PHE A 72 3.63 0.34 7.42
C PHE A 72 4.26 1.45 8.27
N LEU A 73 3.50 2.48 8.62
CA LEU A 73 4.01 3.60 9.43
C LEU A 73 4.23 3.23 10.90
N HIS A 74 3.61 2.16 11.40
CA HIS A 74 4.03 1.60 12.68
C HIS A 74 5.42 0.96 12.61
N LEU A 75 5.75 0.30 11.47
CA LEU A 75 7.09 -0.26 11.23
C LEU A 75 8.14 0.83 11.00
N TYR A 76 7.77 1.84 10.25
CA TYR A 76 8.66 2.90 9.79
C TYR A 76 8.03 4.28 10.06
N PRO A 77 7.98 4.72 11.35
CA PRO A 77 7.28 5.95 11.73
C PRO A 77 7.81 7.20 11.03
N ASP A 78 9.11 7.23 10.76
CA ASP A 78 9.79 8.39 10.18
C ASP A 78 9.91 8.30 8.65
N PHE A 79 9.26 7.32 8.02
CA PHE A 79 9.43 7.04 6.59
C PHE A 79 9.17 8.24 5.69
N VAL A 80 8.10 8.99 5.92
CA VAL A 80 7.74 10.15 5.09
C VAL A 80 8.80 11.24 5.18
N GLY A 81 9.25 11.55 6.39
CA GLY A 81 10.32 12.53 6.61
C GLY A 81 11.65 12.09 6.00
N ASP A 82 12.03 10.83 6.22
CA ASP A 82 13.26 10.26 5.70
C ASP A 82 13.24 10.16 4.17
N PHE A 83 12.10 9.81 3.59
CA PHE A 83 11.91 9.80 2.14
C PHE A 83 12.03 11.20 1.56
N ASN A 84 11.36 12.18 2.15
CA ASN A 84 11.44 13.57 1.73
C ASN A 84 12.86 14.15 1.83
N ALA A 85 13.66 13.67 2.76
CA ALA A 85 15.06 14.06 2.86
C ALA A 85 15.92 13.61 1.66
N LEU A 86 15.45 12.67 0.86
CA LEU A 86 16.09 12.26 -0.40
C LEU A 86 15.71 13.14 -1.59
N LEU A 87 14.74 14.02 -1.44
CA LEU A 87 14.21 14.86 -2.51
C LEU A 87 14.69 16.32 -2.37
N LEU A 88 14.73 17.01 -3.51
CA LEU A 88 14.93 18.46 -3.52
C LEU A 88 13.89 19.13 -2.60
N PRO A 89 14.25 20.17 -1.85
CA PRO A 89 13.34 20.81 -0.89
C PRO A 89 12.00 21.26 -1.49
N GLU A 90 12.04 21.79 -2.71
CA GLU A 90 10.86 22.24 -3.46
C GLU A 90 10.02 21.10 -4.03
N GLU A 91 10.55 19.88 -4.02
CA GLU A 91 9.90 18.68 -4.59
C GLU A 91 9.43 17.70 -3.51
N ARG A 92 9.53 18.07 -2.26
CA ARG A 92 9.08 17.25 -1.14
C ARG A 92 7.59 17.01 -1.21
N ILE A 93 7.18 15.81 -0.85
CA ILE A 93 5.78 15.38 -0.86
C ILE A 93 5.08 16.00 0.34
N GLU A 94 4.02 16.75 0.07
CA GLU A 94 3.08 17.23 1.08
C GLU A 94 1.82 16.40 1.03
N LEU A 95 1.48 15.78 2.16
CA LEU A 95 0.27 14.98 2.30
C LEU A 95 -0.91 15.90 2.61
N LYS A 96 -2.08 15.55 2.09
CA LYS A 96 -3.33 16.22 2.42
C LYS A 96 -3.74 15.87 3.85
N GLU A 97 -4.59 16.70 4.42
CA GLU A 97 -5.16 16.43 5.74
C GLU A 97 -5.84 15.06 5.76
N GLY A 98 -5.49 14.25 6.75
CA GLY A 98 -6.00 12.88 6.92
C GLY A 98 -5.32 11.81 6.07
N GLU A 99 -4.44 12.17 5.12
CA GLU A 99 -3.63 11.19 4.40
C GLU A 99 -2.43 10.74 5.24
N LEU A 100 -2.24 9.43 5.36
CA LEU A 100 -1.04 8.84 5.96
C LEU A 100 0.05 8.65 4.92
N LEU A 101 -0.30 8.13 3.74
CA LEU A 101 0.53 7.98 2.56
C LEU A 101 -0.29 8.30 1.31
N ASN A 102 0.39 8.65 0.23
CA ASN A 102 -0.20 8.75 -1.10
C ASN A 102 0.34 7.64 -2.02
N THR A 103 -0.08 7.58 -3.27
CA THR A 103 0.36 6.56 -4.23
C THR A 103 1.87 6.53 -4.41
N GLU A 104 2.50 7.69 -4.55
CA GLU A 104 3.96 7.81 -4.70
C GLU A 104 4.71 7.23 -3.50
N LEU A 105 4.27 7.56 -2.29
CA LEU A 105 4.85 7.04 -1.05
C LEU A 105 4.58 5.55 -0.88
N ARG A 106 3.39 5.04 -1.25
CA ARG A 106 3.07 3.60 -1.19
C ARG A 106 3.96 2.79 -2.13
N ILE A 107 4.22 3.29 -3.34
CA ILE A 107 5.16 2.64 -4.27
C ILE A 107 6.53 2.47 -3.59
N HIS A 108 7.05 3.51 -2.98
CA HIS A 108 8.36 3.47 -2.33
C HIS A 108 8.34 2.74 -0.98
N ALA A 109 7.21 2.71 -0.30
CA ALA A 109 7.00 1.86 0.87
C ALA A 109 7.10 0.37 0.51
N LEU A 110 6.51 -0.05 -0.61
CA LEU A 110 6.64 -1.41 -1.13
C LEU A 110 8.08 -1.74 -1.51
N ILE A 111 8.78 -0.80 -2.14
CA ILE A 111 10.22 -0.95 -2.43
C ILE A 111 11.02 -1.13 -1.13
N ARG A 112 10.69 -0.35 -0.09
CA ARG A 112 11.32 -0.50 1.24
C ARG A 112 11.09 -1.89 1.83
N LEU A 113 9.92 -2.48 1.61
CA LEU A 113 9.58 -3.84 2.05
C LEU A 113 10.22 -4.94 1.19
N GLY A 114 10.93 -4.58 0.13
CA GLY A 114 11.62 -5.53 -0.76
C GLY A 114 10.85 -5.89 -2.02
N ILE A 115 9.69 -5.29 -2.26
CA ILE A 115 8.92 -5.46 -3.50
C ILE A 115 9.35 -4.38 -4.48
N THR A 116 10.24 -4.75 -5.41
CA THR A 116 10.91 -3.79 -6.31
C THR A 116 10.45 -3.88 -7.76
N ASP A 117 9.76 -4.94 -8.13
CA ASP A 117 9.23 -5.14 -9.47
C ASP A 117 8.00 -4.27 -9.70
N SER A 118 8.04 -3.44 -10.76
CA SER A 118 6.96 -2.47 -11.04
C SER A 118 5.63 -3.13 -11.37
N VAL A 119 5.63 -4.31 -11.98
CA VAL A 119 4.40 -5.06 -12.27
C VAL A 119 3.77 -5.58 -10.98
N LYS A 120 4.58 -6.13 -10.07
CA LYS A 120 4.10 -6.58 -8.75
C LYS A 120 3.57 -5.42 -7.90
N ILE A 121 4.25 -4.29 -7.93
CA ILE A 121 3.77 -3.07 -7.25
C ILE A 121 2.43 -2.63 -7.83
N ALA A 122 2.31 -2.61 -9.15
CA ALA A 122 1.06 -2.25 -9.84
C ALA A 122 -0.09 -3.19 -9.47
N ASP A 123 0.16 -4.49 -9.43
CA ASP A 123 -0.82 -5.50 -9.00
C ASP A 123 -1.27 -5.25 -7.55
N PHE A 124 -0.32 -4.98 -6.66
CA PHE A 124 -0.59 -4.70 -5.25
C PHE A 124 -1.43 -3.42 -5.07
N LEU A 125 -1.12 -2.37 -5.81
CA LEU A 125 -1.80 -1.07 -5.73
C LEU A 125 -3.02 -0.96 -6.65
N HIS A 126 -3.35 -2.00 -7.42
CA HIS A 126 -4.46 -2.01 -8.37
C HIS A 126 -4.40 -0.84 -9.36
N CYS A 127 -3.22 -0.56 -9.87
CA CYS A 127 -2.99 0.42 -10.93
C CYS A 127 -2.22 -0.20 -12.09
N SER A 128 -1.99 0.57 -13.16
CA SER A 128 -1.21 0.09 -14.29
C SER A 128 0.29 0.08 -13.99
N ALA A 129 1.02 -0.85 -14.61
CA ALA A 129 2.48 -0.87 -14.54
C ALA A 129 3.08 0.44 -15.04
N GLN A 130 2.47 1.05 -16.06
CA GLN A 130 2.89 2.36 -16.60
C GLN A 130 2.79 3.46 -15.55
N THR A 131 1.74 3.45 -14.73
CA THR A 131 1.59 4.39 -13.60
C THR A 131 2.74 4.26 -12.63
N VAL A 132 3.13 3.03 -12.26
CA VAL A 132 4.26 2.78 -11.38
C VAL A 132 5.58 3.24 -12.01
N TYR A 133 5.81 2.92 -13.26
CA TYR A 133 6.99 3.37 -14.00
C TYR A 133 7.13 4.89 -14.01
N ASN A 134 6.05 5.58 -14.36
CA ASN A 134 6.03 7.04 -14.45
C ASN A 134 6.29 7.68 -13.08
N ASN A 135 5.68 7.15 -12.03
CA ASN A 135 5.91 7.62 -10.66
C ASN A 135 7.36 7.42 -10.23
N ARG A 136 7.94 6.23 -10.46
CA ARG A 136 9.33 5.93 -10.11
C ARG A 136 10.32 6.83 -10.84
N LEU A 137 10.09 7.04 -12.14
CA LEU A 137 10.94 7.91 -12.95
C LEU A 137 10.88 9.36 -12.47
N ARG A 138 9.67 9.87 -12.26
CA ARG A 138 9.44 11.23 -11.78
C ARG A 138 10.09 11.47 -10.42
N THR A 139 9.89 10.57 -9.47
CA THR A 139 10.44 10.68 -8.12
C THR A 139 11.96 10.63 -8.13
N ARG A 140 12.53 9.72 -8.90
CA ARG A 140 13.98 9.61 -9.05
C ARG A 140 14.59 10.89 -9.63
N ASN A 141 13.90 11.55 -10.55
CA ASN A 141 14.34 12.82 -11.13
C ASN A 141 14.34 13.98 -10.14
N LYS A 142 13.62 13.86 -9.03
CA LYS A 142 13.53 14.86 -7.95
C LYS A 142 14.53 14.63 -6.82
N SER A 143 15.36 13.60 -6.95
CA SER A 143 16.33 13.21 -5.92
C SER A 143 17.49 14.17 -5.82
N ILE A 144 17.96 14.43 -4.58
CA ILE A 144 19.20 15.17 -4.30
C ILE A 144 20.45 14.29 -4.46
N ILE A 145 20.27 12.97 -4.52
CA ILE A 145 21.37 12.00 -4.71
C ILE A 145 21.39 11.50 -6.16
N PRO A 146 22.50 10.88 -6.61
CA PRO A 146 22.55 10.31 -7.95
C PRO A 146 21.40 9.35 -8.22
N LYS A 147 20.84 9.39 -9.42
CA LYS A 147 19.67 8.60 -9.82
C LYS A 147 19.88 7.10 -9.66
N GLU A 148 21.09 6.61 -9.93
CA GLU A 148 21.48 5.21 -9.76
C GLU A 148 21.48 4.75 -8.30
N ASP A 149 21.63 5.66 -7.34
CA ASP A 149 21.68 5.36 -5.91
C ASP A 149 20.34 5.47 -5.22
N PHE A 150 19.33 6.06 -5.89
CA PHE A 150 18.06 6.41 -5.27
C PHE A 150 17.31 5.19 -4.71
N ILE A 151 17.15 4.13 -5.50
CA ILE A 151 16.44 2.91 -5.06
C ILE A 151 17.15 2.23 -3.90
N ASN A 152 18.48 2.18 -3.92
CA ASN A 152 19.24 1.63 -2.81
C ASN A 152 19.10 2.45 -1.54
N ALA A 153 19.01 3.78 -1.66
CA ALA A 153 18.74 4.66 -0.53
C ALA A 153 17.33 4.41 0.06
N VAL A 154 16.32 4.26 -0.80
CA VAL A 154 14.94 3.93 -0.34
C VAL A 154 14.90 2.60 0.39
N LYS A 155 15.58 1.58 -0.10
CA LYS A 155 15.66 0.26 0.54
C LYS A 155 16.28 0.28 1.95
N LYS A 156 17.02 1.33 2.28
CA LYS A 156 17.70 1.49 3.57
C LYS A 156 16.99 2.43 4.53
N LEU A 157 15.91 3.07 4.12
CA LEU A 157 15.16 4.01 4.97
C LEU A 157 14.65 3.30 6.22
N GLY A 158 14.72 3.98 7.35
CA GLY A 158 14.23 3.45 8.62
C GLY A 158 15.01 2.24 9.14
N LYS A 159 16.20 1.96 8.63
CA LYS A 159 17.11 1.02 9.30
C LYS A 159 17.46 1.61 10.66
N TYR A 160 17.26 0.78 11.68
CA TYR A 160 17.62 1.14 13.04
C TYR A 160 19.00 1.82 13.07
N LYS A 161 18.99 3.06 13.50
CA LYS A 161 20.20 3.62 14.06
C LYS A 161 20.45 2.84 15.34
N ALA A 162 21.48 2.00 15.29
CA ALA A 162 21.96 1.35 16.50
C ALA A 162 22.31 2.41 17.56
#